data_549d9f79cf29dc617c9c126a9d0133fb
#
_entry.id   549d9f79cf29dc617c9c126a9d0133fb
#
_cell.length_a   1.000
_cell.length_b   1.000
_cell.length_c   1.000
_cell.angle_alpha   90.00
_cell.angle_beta   90.00
_cell.angle_gamma   90.00
#
_symmetry.space_group_name_H-M   'P 1'
#
loop_
_entity.id
_entity.type
_entity.pdbx_description
1 polymer ?
#
loop_
_entity_poly.entity_id
_entity_poly.type
_entity_poly.pdbx_seq_one_letter_code
_entity_poly.pdbx_strand_id
1 'polypeptide(L)'
;DLVKTSLDKVSKARSMMGAAMNRLEHMVDNLTNVSMNSSASRSQIQDADYATASTALAKSQIMEQAATAVLAQANTSQQTVLKLLG
;
A
#
# COMPACT_ATOMS: atom_id res chain seq x y z
N ASP A 1 2.53 -55.29 -31.75
CA ASP A 1 3.78 -54.57 -31.90
C ASP A 1 4.14 -53.76 -30.67
N LEU A 2 5.12 -54.28 -29.93
CA LEU A 2 5.65 -53.65 -28.71
C LEU A 2 6.16 -52.23 -28.96
N VAL A 3 6.79 -52.01 -30.10
CA VAL A 3 7.35 -50.67 -30.46
C VAL A 3 6.22 -49.66 -30.67
N LYS A 4 5.15 -50.07 -31.38
CA LYS A 4 4.01 -49.20 -31.63
C LYS A 4 3.29 -48.82 -30.33
N THR A 5 3.09 -49.80 -29.46
CA THR A 5 2.48 -49.56 -28.14
C THR A 5 3.35 -48.66 -27.25
N SER A 6 4.67 -48.82 -27.32
CA SER A 6 5.59 -47.94 -26.61
C SER A 6 5.60 -46.51 -27.16
N LEU A 7 5.52 -46.37 -28.47
CA LEU A 7 5.44 -45.06 -29.12
C LEU A 7 4.14 -44.34 -28.77
N ASP A 8 3.00 -45.06 -28.74
CA ASP A 8 1.71 -44.50 -28.34
C ASP A 8 1.72 -44.05 -26.88
N LYS A 9 2.37 -44.79 -25.99
CA LYS A 9 2.50 -44.41 -24.59
C LYS A 9 3.35 -43.15 -24.41
N VAL A 10 4.46 -43.06 -25.13
CA VAL A 10 5.32 -41.86 -25.11
C VAL A 10 4.59 -40.65 -25.68
N SER A 11 3.88 -40.82 -26.80
CA SER A 11 3.09 -39.76 -27.42
C SER A 11 1.99 -39.25 -26.47
N LYS A 12 1.31 -40.16 -25.81
CA LYS A 12 0.28 -39.86 -24.81
C LYS A 12 0.85 -39.12 -23.60
N ALA A 13 2.00 -39.57 -23.11
CA ALA A 13 2.71 -38.92 -22.01
C ALA A 13 3.13 -37.50 -22.38
N ARG A 14 3.67 -37.31 -23.58
CA ARG A 14 4.05 -35.98 -24.10
C ARG A 14 2.84 -35.05 -24.24
N SER A 15 1.73 -35.56 -24.72
CA SER A 15 0.48 -34.79 -24.83
C SER A 15 -0.02 -34.34 -23.45
N MET A 16 0.02 -35.25 -22.46
CA MET A 16 -0.37 -34.92 -21.08
C MET A 16 0.56 -33.88 -20.46
N MET A 17 1.86 -34.00 -20.70
CA MET A 17 2.83 -33.00 -20.23
C MET A 17 2.60 -31.65 -20.89
N GLY A 18 2.34 -31.61 -22.19
CA GLY A 18 2.04 -30.37 -22.90
C GLY A 18 0.79 -29.68 -22.35
N ALA A 19 -0.25 -30.46 -22.08
CA ALA A 19 -1.46 -29.93 -21.45
C ALA A 19 -1.20 -29.42 -20.03
N ALA A 20 -0.38 -30.13 -19.26
CA ALA A 20 0.00 -29.70 -17.92
C ALA A 20 0.82 -28.40 -17.96
N MET A 21 1.73 -28.26 -18.91
CA MET A 21 2.52 -27.02 -19.10
C MET A 21 1.62 -25.83 -19.43
N ASN A 22 0.67 -25.98 -20.35
CA ASN A 22 -0.29 -24.93 -20.66
C ASN A 22 -1.11 -24.52 -19.44
N ARG A 23 -1.55 -25.48 -18.65
CA ARG A 23 -2.29 -25.22 -17.40
C ARG A 23 -1.43 -24.46 -16.38
N LEU A 24 -0.18 -24.85 -16.25
CA LEU A 24 0.77 -24.17 -15.35
C LEU A 24 1.03 -22.74 -15.80
N GLU A 25 1.17 -22.51 -17.10
CA GLU A 25 1.36 -21.19 -17.67
C GLU A 25 0.17 -20.28 -17.34
N HIS A 26 -1.04 -20.74 -17.57
CA HIS A 26 -2.24 -19.99 -17.20
C HIS A 26 -2.37 -19.76 -15.70
N MET A 27 -1.94 -20.72 -14.88
CA MET A 27 -1.91 -20.55 -13.42
C MET A 27 -0.91 -19.47 -12.99
N VAL A 28 0.27 -19.46 -13.61
CA VAL A 28 1.29 -18.42 -13.34
C VAL A 28 0.78 -17.04 -13.72
N ASP A 29 0.14 -16.91 -14.88
CA ASP A 29 -0.44 -15.65 -15.34
C ASP A 29 -1.53 -15.16 -14.37
N ASN A 30 -2.40 -16.06 -13.95
CA ASN A 30 -3.45 -15.74 -13.00
C ASN A 30 -2.88 -15.33 -11.64
N LEU A 31 -1.89 -16.06 -11.12
CA LEU A 31 -1.22 -15.74 -9.86
C LEU A 31 -0.47 -14.40 -9.96
N THR A 32 0.14 -14.10 -11.08
CA THR A 32 0.81 -12.81 -11.33
C THR A 32 -0.20 -11.67 -11.25
N ASN A 33 -1.36 -11.82 -11.90
CA ASN A 33 -2.42 -10.82 -11.86
C ASN A 33 -2.97 -10.63 -10.43
N VAL A 34 -3.19 -11.72 -9.70
CA VAL A 34 -3.63 -11.68 -8.30
C VAL A 34 -2.59 -10.97 -7.43
N SER A 35 -1.30 -11.28 -7.62
CA SER A 35 -0.21 -10.64 -6.89
C SER A 35 -0.13 -9.15 -7.16
N MET A 36 -0.27 -8.73 -8.42
CA MET A 36 -0.28 -7.32 -8.80
C MET A 36 -1.48 -6.58 -8.20
N ASN A 37 -2.65 -7.16 -8.26
CA ASN A 37 -3.86 -6.58 -7.69
C ASN A 37 -3.78 -6.49 -6.16
N SER A 38 -3.23 -7.50 -5.51
CA SER A 38 -3.02 -7.50 -4.05
C SER A 38 -2.02 -6.44 -3.63
N SER A 39 -0.93 -6.28 -4.39
CA SER A 39 0.08 -5.24 -4.15
C SER A 39 -0.52 -3.85 -4.34
N ALA A 40 -1.31 -3.66 -5.39
CA ALA A 40 -1.99 -2.39 -5.65
C ALA A 40 -2.99 -2.06 -4.53
N SER A 41 -3.78 -3.03 -4.09
CA SER A 41 -4.71 -2.85 -2.97
C SER A 41 -3.99 -2.51 -1.67
N ARG A 42 -2.89 -3.19 -1.40
CA ARG A 42 -2.05 -2.93 -0.22
C ARG A 42 -1.47 -1.51 -0.25
N SER A 43 -0.95 -1.08 -1.39
CA SER A 43 -0.42 0.27 -1.56
C SER A 43 -1.51 1.33 -1.33
N GLN A 44 -2.70 1.09 -1.85
CA GLN A 44 -3.82 2.02 -1.68
C GLN A 44 -4.20 2.20 -0.20
N ILE A 45 -4.19 1.13 0.57
CA ILE A 45 -4.48 1.18 2.01
C ILE A 45 -3.34 1.84 2.78
N GLN A 46 -2.11 1.40 2.57
CA GLN A 46 -0.92 1.92 3.27
C GLN A 46 -0.66 3.39 2.95
N ASP A 47 -0.74 3.77 1.69
CA ASP A 47 -0.47 5.13 1.25
C ASP A 47 -1.56 6.09 1.75
N ALA A 48 -2.82 5.67 1.77
CA ALA A 48 -3.91 6.45 2.32
C ALA A 48 -3.74 6.68 3.82
N ASP A 49 -3.38 5.63 4.58
CA ASP A 49 -3.13 5.73 6.02
C ASP A 49 -1.94 6.64 6.32
N TYR A 50 -0.87 6.54 5.53
CA TYR A 50 0.31 7.40 5.68
C TYR A 50 -0.04 8.87 5.41
N ALA A 51 -0.78 9.15 4.36
CA ALA A 51 -1.22 10.51 4.03
C ALA A 51 -2.10 11.10 5.15
N THR A 52 -3.04 10.32 5.67
CA THR A 52 -3.90 10.72 6.79
C THR A 52 -3.09 11.00 8.05
N ALA A 53 -2.16 10.12 8.39
CA ALA A 53 -1.29 10.27 9.55
C ALA A 53 -0.38 11.49 9.43
N SER A 54 0.21 11.72 8.25
CA SER A 54 1.07 12.88 7.98
C SER A 54 0.29 14.19 8.07
N THR A 55 -0.93 14.21 7.56
CA THR A 55 -1.82 15.37 7.63
C THR A 55 -2.20 15.67 9.09
N ALA A 56 -2.54 14.66 9.87
CA ALA A 56 -2.85 14.80 11.30
C ALA A 56 -1.65 15.33 12.07
N LEU A 57 -0.45 14.83 11.80
CA LEU A 57 0.79 15.31 12.42
C LEU A 57 1.06 16.77 12.09
N ALA A 58 0.99 17.15 10.81
CA ALA A 58 1.18 18.51 10.36
C ALA A 58 0.17 19.47 11.00
N LYS A 59 -1.10 19.06 11.07
CA LYS A 59 -2.15 19.82 11.74
C LYS A 59 -1.85 20.03 13.22
N SER A 60 -1.41 18.98 13.92
CA SER A 60 -1.04 19.06 15.34
C SER A 60 0.13 20.02 15.57
N GLN A 61 1.15 19.98 14.72
CA GLN A 61 2.30 20.87 14.80
C GLN A 61 1.91 22.33 14.57
N ILE A 62 1.07 22.60 13.58
CA ILE A 62 0.57 23.95 13.30
C ILE A 62 -0.26 24.47 14.46
N MET A 63 -1.13 23.62 15.02
CA MET A 63 -1.96 23.98 16.17
C MET A 63 -1.11 24.30 17.39
N GLU A 64 -0.04 23.54 17.63
CA GLU A 64 0.90 23.77 18.73
C GLU A 64 1.61 25.13 18.56
N GLN A 65 2.10 25.40 17.37
CA GLN A 65 2.77 26.68 17.06
C GLN A 65 1.80 27.86 17.20
N ALA A 66 0.59 27.71 16.68
CA ALA A 66 -0.45 28.74 16.79
C ALA A 66 -0.84 28.99 18.25
N ALA A 67 -1.02 27.93 19.04
CA ALA A 67 -1.34 28.05 20.46
C ALA A 67 -0.23 28.75 21.23
N THR A 68 1.03 28.45 20.94
CA THR A 68 2.19 29.13 21.54
C THR A 68 2.21 30.62 21.17
N ALA A 69 1.96 30.95 19.93
CA ALA A 69 1.91 32.34 19.46
C ALA A 69 0.78 33.12 20.10
N VAL A 70 -0.41 32.52 20.20
CA VAL A 70 -1.58 33.13 20.87
C VAL A 70 -1.31 33.35 22.35
N LEU A 71 -0.68 32.37 23.01
CA LEU A 71 -0.31 32.48 24.42
C LEU A 71 0.68 33.61 24.67
N ALA A 72 1.70 33.75 23.82
CA ALA A 72 2.64 34.81 23.87
C ALA A 72 1.98 36.20 23.65
N GLN A 73 1.04 36.27 22.71
CA GLN A 73 0.27 37.49 22.46
C GLN A 73 -0.63 37.84 23.63
N ALA A 74 -1.27 36.86 24.26
CA ALA A 74 -2.10 37.05 25.44
C ALA A 74 -1.29 37.60 26.61
N ASN A 75 -0.09 37.07 26.83
CA ASN A 75 0.83 37.61 27.87
C ASN A 75 1.23 39.03 27.59
N THR A 76 1.53 39.38 26.35
CA THR A 76 1.86 40.72 25.93
C THR A 76 0.70 41.70 26.15
N SER A 77 -0.53 41.27 25.84
CA SER A 77 -1.76 42.03 26.06
C SER A 77 -1.98 42.34 27.54
N GLN A 78 -1.75 41.36 28.40
CA GLN A 78 -1.84 41.57 29.85
C GLN A 78 -0.83 42.57 30.38
N GLN A 79 0.41 42.51 29.92
CA GLN A 79 1.47 43.46 30.25
C GLN A 79 1.10 44.86 29.79
N THR A 80 0.52 45.03 28.63
CA THR A 80 0.06 46.31 28.09
C THR A 80 -1.07 46.88 28.96
N VAL A 81 -2.03 46.04 29.37
CA VAL A 81 -3.11 46.46 30.27
C VAL A 81 -2.55 46.94 31.63
N LEU A 82 -1.57 46.21 32.19
CA LEU A 82 -0.90 46.58 33.42
C LEU A 82 -0.19 47.93 33.31
N LYS A 83 0.46 48.21 32.17
CA LYS A 83 1.09 49.48 31.89
C LYS A 83 0.10 50.62 31.80
N LEU A 84 -1.08 50.38 31.23
CA LEU A 84 -2.14 51.38 31.12
C LEU A 84 -2.78 51.72 32.46
N LEU A 85 -2.85 50.73 33.39
CA LEU A 85 -3.44 50.89 34.69
C LEU A 85 -2.46 51.46 35.74
N GLY A 86 -1.19 51.24 35.51
CA GLY A 86 -0.11 51.69 36.37
C GLY A 86 0.54 52.91 35.87
#